data_a5b422ea080d767b4d0ef75d5948e9e9
#
_entry.id   a5b422ea080d767b4d0ef75d5948e9e9
#
_cell.length_a   1.000
_cell.length_b   1.000
_cell.length_c   1.000
_cell.angle_alpha   90.00
_cell.angle_beta   90.00
_cell.angle_gamma   90.00
#
_symmetry.space_group_name_H-M   'P 1'
#
loop_
_entity.id
_entity.type
_entity.pdbx_description
1 polymer ?
#
loop_
_entity_poly.entity_id
_entity_poly.type
_entity_poly.pdbx_seq_one_letter_code
_entity_poly.pdbx_strand_id
1 'polypeptide(L)'
;MLAAVTNPIHYRLLHRTIALLGGLVLFCVFVGQGVFFIRANSQTVDEATHLAAGYSYLTTRDFRLDAEHPPFIKELQAFPLWVVYKLPFRPDLQQWRDADQEQIGLDFLYKSAIPSDQILAWSRFTNLFLGVLLVALIGWWAYRLWGSLPAMLAMTLASLEPNLVAHSALVTTDLGVALFIFLAVYLLWEYLQLPTWGRLAAVGVSTGLALASKFSALFLVAALSLILALLVLTGESCALPSNKARIDRRPKIAQLGTLFLIVLFVAFLTIVPVYFFQGVVPWVTGLREFLGHADTGHLSFFFGNYSYQGWWDYFGIAFLIKTPIGSLLLITASLVLYRVGKPLQRRDAILLLIPPALIFISTTQAKVNIGLRHILPVYPFLFVLASRLATVRLRREWAVPLIIGIPMIFTAISSLRISPHQLAYFNEFVGGPDQGYRYLSDSNIDWGQDLRGLKTYMEQEKLPIIYLSYFGTAPPSAYGIRHQSVARTGIHEVSPPSDKVPATAARKIFAISVYNLQDVSTGSSPLFRWLWLRQPIAKIGYSILIYDLSNDSVGLMMLERAYARGRTPALSGQSIASN
;
A
#
# COMPACT_ATOMS: atom_id res chain seq x y z
N MET A 1 -6.44 -34.07 44.80
CA MET A 1 -7.82 -34.41 44.42
C MET A 1 -8.43 -33.21 43.71
N LEU A 2 -8.32 -33.15 42.39
CA LEU A 2 -9.04 -32.26 41.45
C LEU A 2 -8.51 -32.52 40.04
N ALA A 3 -8.49 -33.79 39.63
CA ALA A 3 -8.45 -34.17 38.23
C ALA A 3 -9.88 -34.25 37.72
N ALA A 4 -10.48 -33.10 37.48
CA ALA A 4 -11.73 -33.04 36.74
C ALA A 4 -11.44 -33.52 35.32
N VAL A 5 -11.99 -34.68 34.97
CA VAL A 5 -12.03 -35.25 33.61
C VAL A 5 -12.70 -34.21 32.71
N THR A 6 -11.91 -33.31 32.15
CA THR A 6 -12.41 -32.39 31.13
C THR A 6 -12.66 -33.22 29.88
N ASN A 7 -13.92 -33.40 29.53
CA ASN A 7 -14.34 -34.09 28.31
C ASN A 7 -13.55 -33.51 27.11
N PRO A 8 -12.78 -34.32 26.39
CA PRO A 8 -11.90 -33.83 25.30
C PRO A 8 -12.69 -33.07 24.19
N ILE A 9 -13.99 -33.32 24.08
CA ILE A 9 -14.89 -32.60 23.18
C ILE A 9 -15.12 -31.17 23.68
N HIS A 10 -15.38 -30.95 24.98
CA HIS A 10 -15.57 -29.63 25.57
C HIS A 10 -14.28 -28.79 25.47
N TYR A 11 -13.12 -29.40 25.70
CA TYR A 11 -11.83 -28.72 25.56
C TYR A 11 -11.57 -28.25 24.11
N ARG A 12 -11.84 -29.12 23.13
CA ARG A 12 -11.73 -28.77 21.70
C ARG A 12 -12.72 -27.68 21.27
N LEU A 13 -13.96 -27.74 21.75
CA LEU A 13 -14.97 -26.72 21.48
C LEU A 13 -14.57 -25.38 22.08
N LEU A 14 -14.13 -25.35 23.33
CA LEU A 14 -13.68 -24.13 24.01
C LEU A 14 -12.52 -23.47 23.25
N HIS A 15 -11.49 -24.23 22.86
CA HIS A 15 -10.37 -23.69 22.08
C HIS A 15 -10.79 -23.15 20.71
N ARG A 16 -11.74 -23.81 20.03
CA ARG A 16 -12.29 -23.29 18.76
C ARG A 16 -13.07 -22.00 18.96
N THR A 17 -13.90 -21.94 20.00
CA THR A 17 -14.67 -20.72 20.33
C THR A 17 -13.74 -19.56 20.66
N ILE A 18 -12.71 -19.78 21.49
CA ILE A 18 -11.70 -18.74 21.81
C ILE A 18 -10.98 -18.26 20.55
N ALA A 19 -10.59 -19.16 19.65
CA ALA A 19 -9.93 -18.80 18.39
C ALA A 19 -10.85 -17.99 17.47
N LEU A 20 -12.14 -18.36 17.38
CA LEU A 20 -13.12 -17.62 16.57
C LEU A 20 -13.40 -16.23 17.15
N LEU A 21 -13.61 -16.12 18.47
CA LEU A 21 -13.81 -14.83 19.13
C LEU A 21 -12.57 -13.95 19.03
N GLY A 22 -11.38 -14.51 19.24
CA GLY A 22 -10.12 -13.79 19.05
C GLY A 22 -9.95 -13.28 17.63
N GLY A 23 -10.26 -14.12 16.63
CA GLY A 23 -10.24 -13.71 15.22
C GLY A 23 -11.22 -12.57 14.91
N LEU A 24 -12.45 -12.64 15.46
CA LEU A 24 -13.44 -11.58 15.32
C LEU A 24 -12.97 -10.25 15.94
N VAL A 25 -12.36 -10.30 17.13
CA VAL A 25 -11.79 -9.12 17.79
C VAL A 25 -10.70 -8.50 16.90
N LEU A 26 -9.81 -9.31 16.31
CA LEU A 26 -8.75 -8.83 15.44
C LEU A 26 -9.31 -8.19 14.16
N PHE A 27 -10.37 -8.74 13.57
CA PHE A 27 -11.07 -8.09 12.47
C PHE A 27 -11.68 -6.75 12.90
N CYS A 28 -12.32 -6.69 14.06
CA CYS A 28 -12.86 -5.44 14.59
C CYS A 28 -11.76 -4.39 14.81
N VAL A 29 -10.59 -4.79 15.32
CA VAL A 29 -9.43 -3.90 15.49
C VAL A 29 -8.93 -3.38 14.14
N PHE A 30 -8.76 -4.26 13.14
CA PHE A 30 -8.33 -3.87 11.80
C PHE A 30 -9.31 -2.90 11.13
N VAL A 31 -10.59 -3.28 11.11
CA VAL A 31 -11.66 -2.45 10.53
C VAL A 31 -11.80 -1.12 11.29
N GLY A 32 -11.74 -1.14 12.63
CA GLY A 32 -11.81 0.06 13.46
C GLY A 32 -10.70 1.06 13.13
N GLN A 33 -9.45 0.60 13.01
CA GLN A 33 -8.32 1.43 12.59
C GLN A 33 -8.52 1.98 11.16
N GLY A 34 -8.95 1.13 10.21
CA GLY A 34 -9.23 1.54 8.83
C GLY A 34 -10.35 2.58 8.74
N VAL A 35 -11.45 2.40 9.48
CA VAL A 35 -12.55 3.37 9.54
C VAL A 35 -12.09 4.70 10.15
N PHE A 36 -11.27 4.64 11.19
CA PHE A 36 -10.72 5.85 11.82
C PHE A 36 -9.79 6.59 10.84
N PHE A 37 -8.93 5.86 10.12
CA PHE A 37 -8.11 6.40 9.05
C PHE A 37 -8.96 7.08 7.95
N ILE A 38 -10.00 6.40 7.44
CA ILE A 38 -10.88 6.92 6.38
C ILE A 38 -11.53 8.24 6.80
N ARG A 39 -11.95 8.35 8.06
CA ARG A 39 -12.61 9.56 8.58
C ARG A 39 -11.66 10.73 8.81
N ALA A 40 -10.43 10.45 9.22
CA ALA A 40 -9.46 11.47 9.58
C ALA A 40 -8.73 12.07 8.38
N ASN A 41 -8.49 11.26 7.33
CA ASN A 41 -7.61 11.65 6.23
C ASN A 41 -8.38 12.21 5.03
N SER A 42 -7.87 13.31 4.46
CA SER A 42 -8.31 13.87 3.18
C SER A 42 -7.90 12.97 2.00
N GLN A 43 -8.25 13.35 0.78
CA GLN A 43 -7.82 12.66 -0.45
C GLN A 43 -6.29 12.66 -0.55
N THR A 44 -5.71 11.52 -0.96
CA THR A 44 -4.30 11.40 -1.36
C THR A 44 -4.12 11.64 -2.86
N VAL A 45 -2.86 11.79 -3.31
CA VAL A 45 -2.51 12.15 -4.69
C VAL A 45 -3.22 11.29 -5.74
N ASP A 46 -3.12 9.96 -5.65
CA ASP A 46 -3.58 9.05 -6.69
C ASP A 46 -5.10 8.76 -6.66
N GLU A 47 -5.79 9.01 -5.54
CA GLU A 47 -7.16 8.51 -5.32
C GLU A 47 -8.18 9.06 -6.32
N ALA A 48 -8.11 10.34 -6.65
CA ALA A 48 -9.06 10.96 -7.59
C ALA A 48 -8.91 10.35 -9.00
N THR A 49 -7.68 10.19 -9.46
CA THR A 49 -7.36 9.60 -10.77
C THR A 49 -7.79 8.13 -10.84
N HIS A 50 -7.40 7.31 -9.87
CA HIS A 50 -7.79 5.89 -9.85
C HIS A 50 -9.31 5.70 -9.84
N LEU A 51 -10.00 6.51 -9.05
CA LEU A 51 -11.44 6.41 -8.91
C LEU A 51 -12.18 6.82 -10.19
N ALA A 52 -11.81 7.97 -10.78
CA ALA A 52 -12.41 8.43 -12.03
C ALA A 52 -12.09 7.47 -13.19
N ALA A 53 -10.86 6.94 -13.26
CA ALA A 53 -10.48 5.93 -14.24
C ALA A 53 -11.35 4.67 -14.09
N GLY A 54 -11.47 4.10 -12.89
CA GLY A 54 -12.29 2.92 -12.63
C GLY A 54 -13.76 3.14 -12.98
N TYR A 55 -14.31 4.32 -12.64
CA TYR A 55 -15.68 4.68 -12.97
C TYR A 55 -15.89 4.85 -14.49
N SER A 56 -14.92 5.46 -15.19
CA SER A 56 -14.96 5.62 -16.64
C SER A 56 -14.96 4.27 -17.36
N TYR A 57 -14.18 3.30 -16.90
CA TYR A 57 -14.14 1.95 -17.50
C TYR A 57 -15.50 1.26 -17.41
N LEU A 58 -16.15 1.31 -16.23
CA LEU A 58 -17.49 0.74 -16.04
C LEU A 58 -18.56 1.42 -16.91
N THR A 59 -18.40 2.71 -17.21
CA THR A 59 -19.40 3.51 -17.91
C THR A 59 -19.20 3.52 -19.43
N THR A 60 -17.95 3.74 -19.87
CA THR A 60 -17.62 3.97 -21.29
C THR A 60 -16.93 2.77 -21.93
N ARG A 61 -16.37 1.86 -21.13
CA ARG A 61 -15.48 0.77 -21.56
C ARG A 61 -14.22 1.28 -22.28
N ASP A 62 -13.79 2.49 -21.99
CA ASP A 62 -12.58 3.10 -22.54
C ASP A 62 -11.50 3.13 -21.46
N PHE A 63 -10.34 2.54 -21.74
CA PHE A 63 -9.26 2.31 -20.79
C PHE A 63 -8.09 3.30 -20.93
N ARG A 64 -8.31 4.46 -21.58
CA ARG A 64 -7.25 5.44 -21.84
C ARG A 64 -6.76 6.18 -20.60
N LEU A 65 -7.62 6.36 -19.57
CA LEU A 65 -7.23 7.04 -18.34
C LEU A 65 -6.42 6.10 -17.47
N ASP A 66 -5.29 6.56 -16.93
CA ASP A 66 -4.46 5.81 -16.01
C ASP A 66 -4.14 4.38 -16.50
N ALA A 67 -3.76 4.26 -17.79
CA ALA A 67 -3.54 2.99 -18.45
C ALA A 67 -2.30 2.24 -17.89
N GLU A 68 -1.36 2.94 -17.24
CA GLU A 68 -0.22 2.35 -16.54
C GLU A 68 -0.59 1.52 -15.30
N HIS A 69 -1.86 1.54 -14.89
CA HIS A 69 -2.41 0.66 -13.86
C HIS A 69 -3.58 -0.15 -14.44
N PRO A 70 -3.52 -1.50 -14.43
CA PRO A 70 -4.62 -2.35 -14.88
C PRO A 70 -5.93 -2.06 -14.16
N PRO A 71 -7.11 -2.33 -14.77
CA PRO A 71 -8.38 -1.76 -14.34
C PRO A 71 -9.04 -2.45 -13.14
N PHE A 72 -8.76 -3.72 -12.87
CA PHE A 72 -9.58 -4.57 -11.99
C PHE A 72 -9.85 -3.98 -10.61
N ILE A 73 -8.83 -3.52 -9.90
CA ILE A 73 -9.01 -2.95 -8.55
C ILE A 73 -9.72 -1.59 -8.63
N LYS A 74 -9.42 -0.77 -9.63
CA LYS A 74 -10.08 0.52 -9.86
C LYS A 74 -11.57 0.35 -10.14
N GLU A 75 -11.94 -0.65 -10.95
CA GLU A 75 -13.34 -1.02 -11.20
C GLU A 75 -14.04 -1.48 -9.93
N LEU A 76 -13.41 -2.35 -9.13
CA LEU A 76 -13.99 -2.78 -7.85
C LEU A 76 -14.24 -1.60 -6.91
N GLN A 77 -13.30 -0.67 -6.81
CA GLN A 77 -13.40 0.52 -5.95
C GLN A 77 -14.47 1.51 -6.45
N ALA A 78 -14.68 1.61 -7.76
CA ALA A 78 -15.71 2.46 -8.36
C ALA A 78 -17.09 1.79 -8.44
N PHE A 79 -17.14 0.45 -8.35
CA PHE A 79 -18.39 -0.33 -8.54
C PHE A 79 -19.55 0.11 -7.62
N PRO A 80 -19.37 0.36 -6.30
CA PRO A 80 -20.47 0.83 -5.46
C PRO A 80 -21.06 2.16 -5.96
N LEU A 81 -20.23 3.08 -6.43
CA LEU A 81 -20.68 4.37 -6.98
C LEU A 81 -21.45 4.19 -8.28
N TRP A 82 -20.99 3.29 -9.14
CA TRP A 82 -21.63 3.00 -10.42
C TRP A 82 -23.01 2.37 -10.24
N VAL A 83 -23.16 1.43 -9.28
CA VAL A 83 -24.43 0.74 -9.02
C VAL A 83 -25.41 1.61 -8.25
N VAL A 84 -24.94 2.26 -7.16
CA VAL A 84 -25.83 2.95 -6.20
C VAL A 84 -26.15 4.36 -6.66
N TYR A 85 -25.15 5.13 -7.06
CA TYR A 85 -25.33 6.56 -7.34
C TYR A 85 -25.49 6.88 -8.81
N LYS A 86 -25.00 6.04 -9.73
CA LYS A 86 -25.07 6.25 -11.18
C LYS A 86 -24.64 7.66 -11.56
N LEU A 87 -23.50 8.10 -11.04
CA LEU A 87 -22.98 9.45 -11.23
C LEU A 87 -22.86 9.78 -12.72
N PRO A 88 -23.25 10.98 -13.18
CA PRO A 88 -23.09 11.36 -14.56
C PRO A 88 -21.58 11.45 -14.89
N PHE A 89 -21.16 10.73 -15.92
CA PHE A 89 -19.83 10.83 -16.49
C PHE A 89 -19.89 11.52 -17.85
N ARG A 90 -19.04 12.51 -18.10
CA ARG A 90 -19.11 13.39 -19.25
C ARG A 90 -17.94 13.20 -20.20
N PRO A 91 -18.04 12.25 -21.17
CA PRO A 91 -16.99 12.00 -22.17
C PRO A 91 -16.94 13.05 -23.28
N ASP A 92 -17.82 14.05 -23.26
CA ASP A 92 -17.87 15.18 -24.20
C ASP A 92 -16.87 16.30 -23.86
N LEU A 93 -16.33 16.32 -22.66
CA LEU A 93 -15.40 17.35 -22.21
C LEU A 93 -14.05 17.26 -22.93
N GLN A 94 -13.39 18.42 -23.09
CA GLN A 94 -12.07 18.51 -23.72
C GLN A 94 -11.02 17.69 -22.94
N GLN A 95 -11.06 17.74 -21.60
CA GLN A 95 -10.17 16.96 -20.72
C GLN A 95 -10.24 15.45 -21.00
N TRP A 96 -11.43 14.93 -21.36
CA TRP A 96 -11.58 13.54 -21.77
C TRP A 96 -10.89 13.26 -23.11
N ARG A 97 -10.99 14.18 -24.08
CA ARG A 97 -10.34 14.02 -25.38
C ARG A 97 -8.82 14.02 -25.24
N ASP A 98 -8.31 14.87 -24.34
CA ASP A 98 -6.89 15.02 -24.06
C ASP A 98 -6.35 13.95 -23.10
N ALA A 99 -7.22 13.06 -22.59
CA ALA A 99 -6.90 12.08 -21.55
C ALA A 99 -6.25 12.68 -20.29
N ASP A 100 -6.66 13.92 -19.93
CA ASP A 100 -6.20 14.60 -18.72
C ASP A 100 -6.81 13.93 -17.49
N GLN A 101 -6.19 12.84 -17.09
CA GLN A 101 -6.64 11.98 -16.00
C GLN A 101 -6.74 12.68 -14.66
N GLU A 102 -5.86 13.64 -14.41
CA GLU A 102 -5.82 14.41 -13.17
C GLU A 102 -7.01 15.35 -13.07
N GLN A 103 -7.23 16.18 -14.11
CA GLN A 103 -8.36 17.11 -14.14
C GLN A 103 -9.70 16.37 -14.12
N ILE A 104 -9.82 15.25 -14.85
CA ILE A 104 -11.01 14.40 -14.81
C ILE A 104 -11.23 13.83 -13.41
N GLY A 105 -10.17 13.38 -12.75
CA GLY A 105 -10.23 12.89 -11.38
C GLY A 105 -10.76 13.92 -10.41
N LEU A 106 -10.23 15.15 -10.47
CA LEU A 106 -10.66 16.27 -9.63
C LEU A 106 -12.10 16.68 -9.92
N ASP A 107 -12.48 16.79 -11.18
CA ASP A 107 -13.84 17.15 -11.58
C ASP A 107 -14.84 16.06 -11.14
N PHE A 108 -14.50 14.79 -11.30
CA PHE A 108 -15.31 13.68 -10.85
C PHE A 108 -15.51 13.70 -9.33
N LEU A 109 -14.48 14.00 -8.56
CA LEU A 109 -14.53 13.96 -7.10
C LEU A 109 -15.16 15.23 -6.50
N TYR A 110 -14.83 16.42 -7.01
CA TYR A 110 -15.22 17.69 -6.37
C TYR A 110 -16.35 18.45 -7.07
N LYS A 111 -16.72 18.08 -8.32
CA LYS A 111 -17.83 18.69 -9.05
C LYS A 111 -19.02 17.74 -9.24
N SER A 112 -18.99 16.57 -8.61
CA SER A 112 -20.11 15.61 -8.61
C SER A 112 -21.30 16.11 -7.78
N ALA A 113 -22.48 15.52 -8.02
CA ALA A 113 -23.71 15.83 -7.31
C ALA A 113 -23.72 15.41 -5.83
N ILE A 114 -22.81 14.53 -5.43
CA ILE A 114 -22.67 14.07 -4.03
C ILE A 114 -21.33 14.53 -3.44
N PRO A 115 -21.25 14.71 -2.11
CA PRO A 115 -20.03 15.19 -1.47
C PRO A 115 -18.83 14.27 -1.75
N SER A 116 -17.66 14.88 -2.00
CA SER A 116 -16.41 14.17 -2.27
C SER A 116 -16.04 13.17 -1.17
N ASP A 117 -16.31 13.51 0.08
CA ASP A 117 -16.08 12.63 1.24
C ASP A 117 -16.90 11.34 1.17
N GLN A 118 -18.12 11.42 0.67
CA GLN A 118 -19.00 10.28 0.51
C GLN A 118 -18.54 9.40 -0.66
N ILE A 119 -18.10 10.00 -1.76
CA ILE A 119 -17.51 9.28 -2.89
C ILE A 119 -16.27 8.50 -2.44
N LEU A 120 -15.33 9.19 -1.79
CA LEU A 120 -14.11 8.56 -1.25
C LEU A 120 -14.41 7.46 -0.25
N ALA A 121 -15.34 7.68 0.68
CA ALA A 121 -15.68 6.70 1.71
C ALA A 121 -16.14 5.38 1.11
N TRP A 122 -17.05 5.38 0.14
CA TRP A 122 -17.52 4.15 -0.52
C TRP A 122 -16.37 3.36 -1.16
N SER A 123 -15.49 4.04 -1.87
CA SER A 123 -14.36 3.41 -2.55
C SER A 123 -13.30 2.91 -1.58
N ARG A 124 -13.02 3.69 -0.53
CA ARG A 124 -12.10 3.29 0.55
C ARG A 124 -12.63 2.10 1.34
N PHE A 125 -13.95 2.03 1.61
CA PHE A 125 -14.56 0.86 2.26
C PHE A 125 -14.48 -0.40 1.39
N THR A 126 -14.57 -0.28 0.08
CA THR A 126 -14.34 -1.40 -0.83
C THR A 126 -12.90 -1.93 -0.70
N ASN A 127 -11.92 -1.03 -0.64
CA ASN A 127 -10.53 -1.43 -0.46
C ASN A 127 -10.28 -2.01 0.96
N LEU A 128 -10.91 -1.45 1.98
CA LEU A 128 -10.85 -1.98 3.36
C LEU A 128 -11.41 -3.41 3.42
N PHE A 129 -12.46 -3.71 2.66
CA PHE A 129 -12.98 -5.08 2.54
C PHE A 129 -11.95 -6.04 1.93
N LEU A 130 -11.20 -5.62 0.90
CA LEU A 130 -10.08 -6.41 0.37
C LEU A 130 -9.00 -6.65 1.44
N GLY A 131 -8.74 -5.65 2.30
CA GLY A 131 -7.85 -5.78 3.44
C GLY A 131 -8.32 -6.84 4.46
N VAL A 132 -9.61 -6.85 4.77
CA VAL A 132 -10.22 -7.89 5.63
C VAL A 132 -10.05 -9.28 5.02
N LEU A 133 -10.24 -9.42 3.71
CA LEU A 133 -10.02 -10.70 3.01
C LEU A 133 -8.55 -11.12 3.07
N LEU A 134 -7.61 -10.19 2.96
CA LEU A 134 -6.18 -10.48 3.09
C LEU A 134 -5.84 -10.98 4.50
N VAL A 135 -6.30 -10.28 5.55
CA VAL A 135 -6.09 -10.69 6.95
C VAL A 135 -6.71 -12.07 7.22
N ALA A 136 -7.92 -12.31 6.68
CA ALA A 136 -8.58 -13.63 6.78
C ALA A 136 -7.75 -14.74 6.10
N LEU A 137 -7.24 -14.48 4.92
CA LEU A 137 -6.45 -15.45 4.16
C LEU A 137 -5.10 -15.75 4.84
N ILE A 138 -4.44 -14.73 5.42
CA ILE A 138 -3.22 -14.89 6.23
C ILE A 138 -3.49 -15.84 7.41
N GLY A 139 -4.54 -15.55 8.19
CA GLY A 139 -4.94 -16.40 9.30
C GLY A 139 -5.34 -17.81 8.87
N TRP A 140 -6.08 -17.92 7.77
CA TRP A 140 -6.51 -19.20 7.23
C TRP A 140 -5.33 -20.09 6.79
N TRP A 141 -4.35 -19.53 6.06
CA TRP A 141 -3.18 -20.32 5.65
C TRP A 141 -2.32 -20.74 6.84
N ALA A 142 -2.10 -19.84 7.80
CA ALA A 142 -1.41 -20.18 9.04
C ALA A 142 -2.15 -21.27 9.84
N TYR A 143 -3.49 -21.23 9.90
CA TYR A 143 -4.32 -22.28 10.49
C TYR A 143 -4.14 -23.63 9.82
N ARG A 144 -4.16 -23.65 8.49
CA ARG A 144 -3.99 -24.87 7.69
C ARG A 144 -2.61 -25.50 7.88
N LEU A 145 -1.59 -24.67 8.06
CA LEU A 145 -0.21 -25.14 8.27
C LEU A 145 0.00 -25.64 9.71
N TRP A 146 -0.44 -24.89 10.70
CA TRP A 146 0.01 -25.13 12.08
C TRP A 146 -1.07 -25.07 13.16
N GLY A 147 -2.29 -24.69 12.82
CA GLY A 147 -3.44 -24.65 13.74
C GLY A 147 -3.78 -23.25 14.28
N SER A 148 -4.61 -23.20 15.33
CA SER A 148 -5.29 -21.97 15.77
C SER A 148 -4.37 -20.91 16.38
N LEU A 149 -3.40 -21.28 17.22
CA LEU A 149 -2.49 -20.30 17.84
C LEU A 149 -1.61 -19.57 16.79
N PRO A 150 -0.96 -20.27 15.84
CA PRO A 150 -0.31 -19.61 14.72
C PRO A 150 -1.25 -18.72 13.89
N ALA A 151 -2.48 -19.17 13.63
CA ALA A 151 -3.46 -18.35 12.91
C ALA A 151 -3.73 -17.01 13.63
N MET A 152 -3.95 -17.07 14.94
CA MET A 152 -4.14 -15.86 15.74
C MET A 152 -2.92 -14.94 15.72
N LEU A 153 -1.71 -15.49 15.83
CA LEU A 153 -0.48 -14.69 15.77
C LEU A 153 -0.32 -14.02 14.40
N ALA A 154 -0.56 -14.75 13.30
CA ALA A 154 -0.51 -14.20 11.94
C ALA A 154 -1.53 -13.08 11.73
N MET A 155 -2.79 -13.29 12.16
CA MET A 155 -3.84 -12.28 12.07
C MET A 155 -3.52 -11.05 12.93
N THR A 156 -2.94 -11.23 14.13
CA THR A 156 -2.56 -10.13 15.01
C THR A 156 -1.47 -9.27 14.36
N LEU A 157 -0.43 -9.90 13.78
CA LEU A 157 0.62 -9.19 13.04
C LEU A 157 0.02 -8.40 11.88
N ALA A 158 -0.86 -9.01 11.09
CA ALA A 158 -1.49 -8.35 9.95
C ALA A 158 -2.43 -7.20 10.37
N SER A 159 -3.21 -7.39 11.43
CA SER A 159 -4.17 -6.39 11.93
C SER A 159 -3.50 -5.18 12.59
N LEU A 160 -2.28 -5.35 13.06
CA LEU A 160 -1.49 -4.31 13.72
C LEU A 160 -0.34 -3.79 12.83
N GLU A 161 -0.30 -4.15 11.55
CA GLU A 161 0.69 -3.59 10.61
C GLU A 161 0.21 -2.25 10.06
N PRO A 162 0.84 -1.11 10.43
CA PRO A 162 0.35 0.22 10.04
C PRO A 162 0.26 0.40 8.53
N ASN A 163 1.21 -0.15 7.76
CA ASN A 163 1.20 -0.03 6.30
C ASN A 163 0.05 -0.82 5.66
N LEU A 164 -0.28 -2.01 6.17
CA LEU A 164 -1.47 -2.74 5.70
C LEU A 164 -2.76 -1.99 6.02
N VAL A 165 -2.88 -1.42 7.23
CA VAL A 165 -4.05 -0.62 7.63
C VAL A 165 -4.19 0.60 6.73
N ALA A 166 -3.14 1.40 6.53
CA ALA A 166 -3.16 2.60 5.70
C ALA A 166 -3.57 2.27 4.26
N HIS A 167 -2.89 1.33 3.62
CA HIS A 167 -3.16 0.98 2.22
C HIS A 167 -4.46 0.20 2.02
N SER A 168 -5.05 -0.38 3.06
CA SER A 168 -6.42 -0.93 2.99
C SER A 168 -7.49 0.16 3.00
N ALA A 169 -7.17 1.35 3.49
CA ALA A 169 -8.09 2.46 3.66
C ALA A 169 -7.90 3.59 2.62
N LEU A 170 -7.20 3.31 1.52
CA LEU A 170 -6.95 4.23 0.39
C LEU A 170 -7.42 3.63 -0.93
N VAL A 171 -7.81 4.47 -1.89
CA VAL A 171 -8.22 4.05 -3.24
C VAL A 171 -6.97 3.87 -4.10
N THR A 172 -6.28 2.75 -3.89
CA THR A 172 -5.06 2.37 -4.61
C THR A 172 -5.08 0.89 -5.02
N THR A 173 -4.21 0.50 -5.93
CA THR A 173 -4.13 -0.88 -6.43
C THR A 173 -3.24 -1.79 -5.58
N ASP A 174 -2.45 -1.22 -4.65
CA ASP A 174 -1.37 -1.90 -3.93
C ASP A 174 -1.86 -3.04 -3.04
N LEU A 175 -2.92 -2.81 -2.26
CA LEU A 175 -3.47 -3.84 -1.39
C LEU A 175 -4.14 -4.95 -2.19
N GLY A 176 -4.86 -4.60 -3.26
CA GLY A 176 -5.53 -5.58 -4.11
C GLY A 176 -4.52 -6.53 -4.77
N VAL A 177 -3.44 -6.01 -5.33
CA VAL A 177 -2.39 -6.85 -5.92
C VAL A 177 -1.72 -7.74 -4.86
N ALA A 178 -1.49 -7.22 -3.64
CA ALA A 178 -0.94 -8.00 -2.53
C ALA A 178 -1.86 -9.19 -2.16
N LEU A 179 -3.17 -8.96 -2.10
CA LEU A 179 -4.16 -10.01 -1.88
C LEU A 179 -4.10 -11.09 -2.95
N PHE A 180 -4.13 -10.71 -4.23
CA PHE A 180 -4.21 -11.70 -5.32
C PHE A 180 -2.89 -12.43 -5.57
N ILE A 181 -1.73 -11.80 -5.34
CA ILE A 181 -0.43 -12.49 -5.33
C ILE A 181 -0.41 -13.55 -4.21
N PHE A 182 -0.80 -13.16 -3.00
CA PHE A 182 -0.81 -14.08 -1.87
C PHE A 182 -1.82 -15.21 -2.05
N LEU A 183 -3.01 -14.91 -2.59
CA LEU A 183 -4.05 -15.90 -2.93
C LEU A 183 -3.57 -16.90 -3.97
N ALA A 184 -2.87 -16.45 -5.03
CA ALA A 184 -2.37 -17.33 -6.08
C ALA A 184 -1.38 -18.35 -5.52
N VAL A 185 -0.46 -17.92 -4.64
CA VAL A 185 0.53 -18.83 -4.03
C VAL A 185 -0.14 -19.76 -3.01
N TYR A 186 -1.12 -19.28 -2.24
CA TYR A 186 -1.94 -20.12 -1.36
C TYR A 186 -2.70 -21.20 -2.15
N LEU A 187 -3.33 -20.82 -3.25
CA LEU A 187 -4.06 -21.78 -4.10
C LEU A 187 -3.13 -22.78 -4.79
N LEU A 188 -1.90 -22.36 -5.14
CA LEU A 188 -0.87 -23.29 -5.59
C LEU A 188 -0.52 -24.29 -4.49
N TRP A 189 -0.38 -23.82 -3.22
CA TRP A 189 -0.18 -24.70 -2.08
C TRP A 189 -1.32 -25.71 -1.92
N GLU A 190 -2.58 -25.28 -2.04
CA GLU A 190 -3.77 -26.17 -2.03
C GLU A 190 -3.75 -27.18 -3.19
N TYR A 191 -3.35 -26.73 -4.39
CA TYR A 191 -3.22 -27.60 -5.55
C TYR A 191 -2.17 -28.69 -5.31
N LEU A 192 -1.04 -28.35 -4.72
CA LEU A 192 0.02 -29.32 -4.41
C LEU A 192 -0.40 -30.34 -3.33
N GLN A 193 -1.40 -30.03 -2.48
CA GLN A 193 -1.96 -31.00 -1.54
C GLN A 193 -2.86 -32.02 -2.25
N LEU A 194 -3.69 -31.55 -3.18
CA LEU A 194 -4.64 -32.37 -3.92
C LEU A 194 -4.78 -31.82 -5.34
N PRO A 195 -4.06 -32.37 -6.32
CA PRO A 195 -4.10 -31.91 -7.70
C PRO A 195 -5.47 -32.17 -8.34
N THR A 196 -6.26 -31.09 -8.52
CA THR A 196 -7.54 -31.12 -9.24
C THR A 196 -7.60 -29.99 -10.27
N TRP A 197 -8.37 -30.18 -11.34
CA TRP A 197 -8.57 -29.16 -12.38
C TRP A 197 -9.15 -27.87 -11.82
N GLY A 198 -10.09 -27.95 -10.88
CA GLY A 198 -10.68 -26.77 -10.23
C GLY A 198 -9.65 -25.96 -9.45
N ARG A 199 -8.75 -26.60 -8.69
CA ARG A 199 -7.68 -25.91 -7.97
C ARG A 199 -6.65 -25.31 -8.93
N LEU A 200 -6.29 -26.02 -10.00
CA LEU A 200 -5.39 -25.48 -11.02
C LEU A 200 -6.00 -24.25 -11.70
N ALA A 201 -7.27 -24.32 -12.07
CA ALA A 201 -8.00 -23.17 -12.61
C ALA A 201 -8.03 -22.00 -11.61
N ALA A 202 -8.24 -22.26 -10.31
CA ALA A 202 -8.22 -21.22 -9.28
C ALA A 202 -6.85 -20.53 -9.15
N VAL A 203 -5.73 -21.26 -9.30
CA VAL A 203 -4.38 -20.65 -9.40
C VAL A 203 -4.31 -19.73 -10.61
N GLY A 204 -4.77 -20.17 -11.77
CA GLY A 204 -4.77 -19.35 -12.98
C GLY A 204 -5.64 -18.10 -12.85
N VAL A 205 -6.86 -18.24 -12.32
CA VAL A 205 -7.78 -17.11 -12.09
C VAL A 205 -7.16 -16.09 -11.16
N SER A 206 -6.63 -16.51 -10.00
CA SER A 206 -6.02 -15.56 -9.06
C SER A 206 -4.74 -14.90 -9.61
N THR A 207 -3.97 -15.62 -10.43
CA THR A 207 -2.83 -15.06 -11.18
C THR A 207 -3.31 -14.00 -12.19
N GLY A 208 -4.37 -14.28 -12.94
CA GLY A 208 -4.97 -13.33 -13.86
C GLY A 208 -5.52 -12.08 -13.16
N LEU A 209 -6.19 -12.23 -12.01
CA LEU A 209 -6.65 -11.12 -11.19
C LEU A 209 -5.49 -10.28 -10.64
N ALA A 210 -4.37 -10.90 -10.24
CA ALA A 210 -3.17 -10.17 -9.84
C ALA A 210 -2.62 -9.34 -11.01
N LEU A 211 -2.48 -9.93 -12.21
CA LEU A 211 -2.01 -9.26 -13.42
C LEU A 211 -2.98 -8.16 -13.93
N ALA A 212 -4.27 -8.30 -13.65
CA ALA A 212 -5.29 -7.30 -13.94
C ALA A 212 -5.39 -6.21 -12.85
N SER A 213 -4.67 -6.35 -11.72
CA SER A 213 -4.64 -5.39 -10.60
C SER A 213 -3.48 -4.39 -10.71
N LYS A 214 -2.28 -4.87 -11.03
CA LYS A 214 -1.07 -4.03 -11.13
C LYS A 214 0.02 -4.73 -11.96
N PHE A 215 0.73 -4.00 -12.83
CA PHE A 215 1.77 -4.62 -13.68
C PHE A 215 2.97 -5.16 -12.89
N SER A 216 3.23 -4.65 -11.68
CA SER A 216 4.22 -5.27 -10.80
C SER A 216 3.91 -6.73 -10.45
N ALA A 217 2.67 -7.20 -10.63
CA ALA A 217 2.31 -8.62 -10.49
C ALA A 217 3.02 -9.53 -11.51
N LEU A 218 3.72 -9.00 -12.50
CA LEU A 218 4.52 -9.81 -13.43
C LEU A 218 5.59 -10.64 -12.71
N PHE A 219 6.11 -10.17 -11.55
CA PHE A 219 7.02 -11.03 -10.80
C PHE A 219 6.33 -12.23 -10.13
N LEU A 220 5.01 -12.27 -10.02
CA LEU A 220 4.31 -13.50 -9.63
C LEU A 220 4.54 -14.60 -10.67
N VAL A 221 4.56 -14.26 -11.96
CA VAL A 221 4.84 -15.22 -13.05
C VAL A 221 6.25 -15.78 -12.89
N ALA A 222 7.24 -14.94 -12.62
CA ALA A 222 8.61 -15.36 -12.34
C ALA A 222 8.69 -16.21 -11.04
N ALA A 223 7.96 -15.79 -9.99
CA ALA A 223 7.90 -16.54 -8.74
C ALA A 223 7.30 -17.94 -8.92
N LEU A 224 6.17 -18.05 -9.63
CA LEU A 224 5.54 -19.34 -9.92
C LEU A 224 6.47 -20.25 -10.73
N SER A 225 7.17 -19.71 -11.74
CA SER A 225 8.17 -20.46 -12.53
C SER A 225 9.28 -21.01 -11.63
N LEU A 226 9.85 -20.15 -10.78
CA LEU A 226 10.94 -20.53 -9.88
C LEU A 226 10.47 -21.52 -8.80
N ILE A 227 9.29 -21.31 -8.23
CA ILE A 227 8.69 -22.26 -7.27
C ILE A 227 8.54 -23.64 -7.91
N LEU A 228 7.93 -23.74 -9.10
CA LEU A 228 7.76 -24.99 -9.80
C LEU A 228 9.11 -25.66 -10.11
N ALA A 229 10.09 -24.90 -10.57
CA ALA A 229 11.44 -25.41 -10.84
C ALA A 229 12.10 -25.97 -9.56
N LEU A 230 12.03 -25.23 -8.44
CA LEU A 230 12.60 -25.65 -7.16
C LEU A 230 11.89 -26.89 -6.59
N LEU A 231 10.57 -27.02 -6.75
CA LEU A 231 9.83 -28.20 -6.33
C LEU A 231 10.33 -29.46 -7.07
N VAL A 232 10.63 -29.35 -8.37
CA VAL A 232 11.23 -30.47 -9.12
C VAL A 232 12.63 -30.78 -8.65
N LEU A 233 13.49 -29.76 -8.58
CA LEU A 233 14.90 -29.95 -8.19
C LEU A 233 15.02 -30.56 -6.79
N THR A 234 14.05 -30.30 -5.94
CA THR A 234 14.00 -30.84 -4.58
C THR A 234 13.25 -32.18 -4.46
N GLY A 235 12.71 -32.68 -5.55
CA GLY A 235 12.00 -33.97 -5.59
C GLY A 235 10.60 -33.95 -4.98
N GLU A 236 10.02 -32.73 -4.78
CA GLU A 236 8.65 -32.58 -4.32
C GLU A 236 7.66 -32.99 -5.42
N SER A 237 6.57 -33.66 -5.06
CA SER A 237 5.59 -34.10 -6.04
C SER A 237 4.77 -32.93 -6.58
N CYS A 238 4.76 -32.76 -7.88
CA CYS A 238 3.89 -31.83 -8.58
C CYS A 238 3.34 -32.57 -9.82
N ALA A 239 2.09 -33.01 -9.76
CA ALA A 239 1.48 -33.83 -10.79
C ALA A 239 0.35 -33.07 -11.50
N LEU A 240 0.13 -33.36 -12.79
CA LEU A 240 -1.10 -32.97 -13.50
C LEU A 240 -2.31 -33.65 -12.85
N PRO A 241 -3.50 -33.02 -12.85
CA PRO A 241 -4.71 -33.66 -12.40
C PRO A 241 -4.97 -34.93 -13.22
N SER A 242 -5.08 -36.07 -12.54
CA SER A 242 -5.32 -37.37 -13.17
C SER A 242 -6.43 -38.10 -12.45
N ASN A 243 -7.33 -38.75 -13.22
CA ASN A 243 -8.37 -39.62 -12.68
C ASN A 243 -7.84 -40.98 -12.20
N LYS A 244 -6.56 -41.28 -12.38
CA LYS A 244 -5.94 -42.51 -11.93
C LYS A 244 -5.05 -42.24 -10.70
N ALA A 245 -5.32 -42.97 -9.63
CA ALA A 245 -4.65 -42.85 -8.32
C ALA A 245 -3.16 -43.26 -8.29
N ARG A 246 -2.47 -43.35 -9.40
CA ARG A 246 -1.03 -43.51 -9.48
C ARG A 246 -0.37 -42.17 -9.62
N ILE A 247 -0.09 -41.52 -8.49
CA ILE A 247 0.82 -40.39 -8.39
C ILE A 247 2.22 -40.93 -8.70
N ASP A 248 2.67 -40.76 -9.94
CA ASP A 248 4.07 -40.97 -10.30
C ASP A 248 4.87 -39.91 -9.54
N ARG A 249 5.66 -40.31 -8.54
CA ARG A 249 6.25 -39.44 -7.51
C ARG A 249 7.34 -38.50 -8.05
N ARG A 250 7.72 -38.61 -9.33
CA ARG A 250 8.72 -37.73 -9.95
C ARG A 250 8.09 -36.89 -11.06
N PRO A 251 7.90 -35.57 -10.84
CA PRO A 251 7.39 -34.74 -11.90
C PRO A 251 8.39 -34.67 -13.06
N LYS A 252 7.91 -34.94 -14.26
CA LYS A 252 8.69 -34.74 -15.48
C LYS A 252 8.71 -33.24 -15.78
N ILE A 253 9.82 -32.69 -16.23
CA ILE A 253 9.97 -31.28 -16.63
C ILE A 253 8.85 -30.84 -17.58
N ALA A 254 8.46 -31.71 -18.53
CA ALA A 254 7.34 -31.49 -19.45
C ALA A 254 6.00 -31.27 -18.73
N GLN A 255 5.73 -31.97 -17.62
CA GLN A 255 4.49 -31.78 -16.84
C GLN A 255 4.43 -30.40 -16.16
N LEU A 256 5.56 -29.92 -15.71
CA LEU A 256 5.64 -28.57 -15.12
C LEU A 256 5.44 -27.47 -16.15
N GLY A 257 6.06 -27.62 -17.33
CA GLY A 257 5.82 -26.72 -18.45
C GLY A 257 4.33 -26.68 -18.80
N THR A 258 3.68 -27.83 -18.85
CA THR A 258 2.24 -27.93 -19.11
C THR A 258 1.41 -27.26 -18.00
N LEU A 259 1.72 -27.51 -16.72
CA LEU A 259 1.03 -26.86 -15.60
C LEU A 259 1.16 -25.34 -15.68
N PHE A 260 2.37 -24.86 -15.89
CA PHE A 260 2.65 -23.43 -15.99
C PHE A 260 1.89 -22.79 -17.16
N LEU A 261 1.91 -23.43 -18.34
CA LEU A 261 1.16 -22.95 -19.51
C LEU A 261 -0.36 -22.94 -19.28
N ILE A 262 -0.91 -23.93 -18.58
CA ILE A 262 -2.33 -23.93 -18.20
C ILE A 262 -2.63 -22.77 -17.26
N VAL A 263 -1.80 -22.52 -16.25
CA VAL A 263 -1.97 -21.38 -15.33
C VAL A 263 -1.95 -20.06 -16.10
N LEU A 264 -1.00 -19.87 -17.01
CA LEU A 264 -0.91 -18.66 -17.83
C LEU A 264 -2.09 -18.52 -18.79
N PHE A 265 -2.55 -19.62 -19.39
CA PHE A 265 -3.72 -19.62 -20.27
C PHE A 265 -4.99 -19.22 -19.51
N VAL A 266 -5.22 -19.79 -18.32
CA VAL A 266 -6.36 -19.42 -17.48
C VAL A 266 -6.24 -17.97 -16.98
N ALA A 267 -5.02 -17.51 -16.63
CA ALA A 267 -4.77 -16.12 -16.27
C ALA A 267 -5.12 -15.16 -17.42
N PHE A 268 -4.71 -15.50 -18.65
CA PHE A 268 -5.08 -14.77 -19.84
C PHE A 268 -6.61 -14.72 -20.03
N LEU A 269 -7.29 -15.86 -19.92
CA LEU A 269 -8.76 -15.91 -20.00
C LEU A 269 -9.44 -15.10 -18.91
N THR A 270 -8.79 -14.87 -17.76
CA THR A 270 -9.30 -14.04 -16.67
C THR A 270 -9.12 -12.55 -16.97
N ILE A 271 -8.04 -12.15 -17.61
CA ILE A 271 -7.77 -10.75 -17.98
C ILE A 271 -8.80 -10.26 -19.01
N VAL A 272 -9.17 -11.08 -19.99
CA VAL A 272 -10.07 -10.69 -21.10
C VAL A 272 -11.42 -10.09 -20.64
N PRO A 273 -12.19 -10.71 -19.73
CA PRO A 273 -13.44 -10.13 -19.24
C PRO A 273 -13.24 -8.87 -18.40
N VAL A 274 -12.12 -8.71 -17.69
CA VAL A 274 -11.79 -7.46 -16.97
C VAL A 274 -11.69 -6.26 -17.93
N TYR A 275 -11.24 -6.50 -19.16
CA TYR A 275 -11.23 -5.49 -20.22
C TYR A 275 -12.49 -5.55 -21.11
N PHE A 276 -13.64 -6.00 -20.57
CA PHE A 276 -14.91 -6.10 -21.26
C PHE A 276 -14.83 -6.77 -22.66
N PHE A 277 -14.01 -7.80 -22.77
CA PHE A 277 -13.77 -8.58 -23.98
C PHE A 277 -13.15 -7.79 -25.15
N GLN A 278 -12.50 -6.65 -24.90
CA GLN A 278 -11.75 -5.90 -25.92
C GLN A 278 -10.41 -6.57 -26.30
N GLY A 279 -10.15 -7.76 -25.77
CA GLY A 279 -8.91 -8.48 -25.99
C GLY A 279 -7.78 -8.00 -25.09
N VAL A 280 -6.53 -8.23 -25.52
CA VAL A 280 -5.33 -7.93 -24.72
C VAL A 280 -4.66 -6.60 -25.11
N VAL A 281 -5.10 -5.96 -26.17
CA VAL A 281 -4.45 -4.75 -26.67
C VAL A 281 -4.39 -3.65 -25.60
N PRO A 282 -5.48 -3.34 -24.86
CA PRO A 282 -5.42 -2.33 -23.79
C PRO A 282 -4.43 -2.71 -22.69
N TRP A 283 -4.36 -3.99 -22.31
CA TRP A 283 -3.40 -4.47 -21.30
C TRP A 283 -1.95 -4.32 -21.76
N VAL A 284 -1.66 -4.65 -23.04
CA VAL A 284 -0.31 -4.50 -23.61
C VAL A 284 0.07 -3.03 -23.74
N THR A 285 -0.87 -2.16 -24.12
CA THR A 285 -0.64 -0.71 -24.19
C THR A 285 -0.29 -0.15 -22.81
N GLY A 286 -1.10 -0.46 -21.79
CA GLY A 286 -0.81 -0.03 -20.42
C GLY A 286 0.52 -0.58 -19.90
N LEU A 287 0.88 -1.84 -20.24
CA LEU A 287 2.19 -2.39 -19.88
C LEU A 287 3.34 -1.58 -20.50
N ARG A 288 3.22 -1.15 -21.76
CA ARG A 288 4.24 -0.31 -22.41
C ARG A 288 4.37 1.05 -21.73
N GLU A 289 3.27 1.68 -21.36
CA GLU A 289 3.27 2.95 -20.61
C GLU A 289 3.95 2.77 -19.25
N PHE A 290 3.56 1.74 -18.50
CA PHE A 290 4.19 1.39 -17.22
C PHE A 290 5.72 1.18 -17.34
N LEU A 291 6.17 0.43 -18.36
CA LEU A 291 7.59 0.19 -18.59
C LEU A 291 8.31 1.48 -18.99
N GLY A 292 7.71 2.33 -19.82
CA GLY A 292 8.24 3.64 -20.17
C GLY A 292 8.41 4.54 -18.94
N HIS A 293 7.41 4.62 -18.08
CA HIS A 293 7.48 5.36 -16.81
C HIS A 293 8.58 4.79 -15.87
N ALA A 294 8.64 3.47 -15.75
CA ALA A 294 9.66 2.81 -14.93
C ALA A 294 11.09 3.09 -15.43
N ASP A 295 11.30 3.22 -16.75
CA ASP A 295 12.60 3.53 -17.35
C ASP A 295 13.02 4.99 -17.15
N THR A 296 12.10 5.95 -17.23
CA THR A 296 12.39 7.36 -16.97
C THR A 296 12.79 7.62 -15.52
N GLY A 297 12.26 6.81 -14.58
CA GLY A 297 12.46 6.95 -13.14
C GLY A 297 11.66 8.13 -12.56
N HIS A 298 11.74 8.27 -11.26
CA HIS A 298 11.06 9.33 -10.50
C HIS A 298 12.04 9.97 -9.53
N LEU A 299 12.05 11.32 -9.44
CA LEU A 299 12.89 11.98 -8.46
C LEU A 299 12.50 11.55 -7.07
N SER A 300 13.37 10.85 -6.40
CA SER A 300 13.16 10.23 -5.10
C SER A 300 14.09 10.85 -4.05
N PHE A 301 13.64 10.82 -2.80
CA PHE A 301 14.40 11.32 -1.64
C PHE A 301 14.74 10.15 -0.71
N PHE A 302 16.01 10.09 -0.29
CA PHE A 302 16.49 9.06 0.63
C PHE A 302 17.62 9.60 1.49
N PHE A 303 17.41 9.69 2.81
CA PHE A 303 18.39 10.20 3.78
C PHE A 303 19.03 11.54 3.38
N GLY A 304 18.22 12.49 2.91
CA GLY A 304 18.69 13.83 2.49
C GLY A 304 19.29 13.90 1.10
N ASN A 305 19.35 12.81 0.36
CA ASN A 305 19.86 12.72 -1.01
C ASN A 305 18.70 12.58 -2.02
N TYR A 306 18.97 12.96 -3.28
CA TYR A 306 18.01 12.89 -4.38
C TYR A 306 18.55 12.05 -5.52
N SER A 307 17.69 11.25 -6.17
CA SER A 307 18.06 10.45 -7.33
C SER A 307 16.86 10.18 -8.23
N TYR A 308 17.08 10.22 -9.55
CA TYR A 308 16.19 9.68 -10.57
C TYR A 308 16.42 8.19 -10.83
N GLN A 309 17.58 7.66 -10.41
CA GLN A 309 17.96 6.28 -10.64
C GLN A 309 17.61 5.36 -9.45
N GLY A 310 17.11 5.95 -8.35
CA GLY A 310 16.83 5.22 -7.12
C GLY A 310 18.08 4.71 -6.39
N TRP A 311 17.88 3.84 -5.41
CA TRP A 311 18.92 3.18 -4.61
C TRP A 311 18.56 1.69 -4.45
N TRP A 312 19.55 0.84 -4.57
CA TRP A 312 19.37 -0.61 -4.50
C TRP A 312 18.89 -1.10 -3.12
N ASP A 313 19.22 -0.39 -2.07
CA ASP A 313 18.91 -0.71 -0.67
C ASP A 313 17.65 0.00 -0.14
N TYR A 314 17.05 0.91 -0.92
CA TYR A 314 15.91 1.72 -0.51
C TYR A 314 14.77 0.89 0.09
N PHE A 315 14.29 -0.14 -0.60
CA PHE A 315 13.14 -0.91 -0.15
C PHE A 315 13.46 -1.80 1.05
N GLY A 316 14.70 -2.30 1.13
CA GLY A 316 15.19 -3.03 2.31
C GLY A 316 15.20 -2.15 3.55
N ILE A 317 15.74 -0.93 3.44
CA ILE A 317 15.78 0.03 4.53
C ILE A 317 14.37 0.55 4.84
N ALA A 318 13.56 0.88 3.83
CA ALA A 318 12.15 1.27 4.04
C ALA A 318 11.37 0.20 4.81
N PHE A 319 11.55 -1.09 4.47
CA PHE A 319 10.96 -2.19 5.23
C PHE A 319 11.40 -2.19 6.69
N LEU A 320 12.70 -2.03 6.95
CA LEU A 320 13.25 -2.05 8.32
C LEU A 320 12.77 -0.89 9.17
N ILE A 321 12.62 0.32 8.60
CA ILE A 321 12.25 1.52 9.37
C ILE A 321 10.75 1.80 9.40
N LYS A 322 9.97 1.17 8.51
CA LYS A 322 8.50 1.31 8.48
C LYS A 322 7.73 0.09 8.98
N THR A 323 8.40 -0.96 9.40
CA THR A 323 7.78 -2.11 10.05
C THR A 323 7.96 -2.00 11.57
N PRO A 324 6.91 -2.26 12.40
CA PRO A 324 7.03 -2.27 13.84
C PRO A 324 8.17 -3.18 14.33
N ILE A 325 8.97 -2.69 15.28
CA ILE A 325 10.15 -3.43 15.80
C ILE A 325 9.73 -4.80 16.34
N GLY A 326 8.59 -4.90 17.02
CA GLY A 326 8.10 -6.18 17.51
C GLY A 326 7.79 -7.17 16.38
N SER A 327 7.23 -6.71 15.25
CA SER A 327 7.02 -7.54 14.06
C SER A 327 8.34 -8.00 13.46
N LEU A 328 9.34 -7.12 13.34
CA LEU A 328 10.69 -7.47 12.86
C LEU A 328 11.36 -8.52 13.75
N LEU A 329 11.24 -8.37 15.08
CA LEU A 329 11.77 -9.34 16.04
C LEU A 329 11.13 -10.72 15.89
N LEU A 330 9.80 -10.78 15.69
CA LEU A 330 9.09 -12.05 15.49
C LEU A 330 9.44 -12.70 14.15
N ILE A 331 9.56 -11.93 13.07
CA ILE A 331 10.03 -12.44 11.77
C ILE A 331 11.44 -13.02 11.92
N THR A 332 12.35 -12.26 12.53
CA THR A 332 13.75 -12.68 12.74
C THR A 332 13.82 -13.91 13.64
N ALA A 333 13.09 -13.93 14.76
CA ALA A 333 13.06 -15.08 15.67
C ALA A 333 12.53 -16.34 14.95
N SER A 334 11.54 -16.21 14.07
CA SER A 334 11.04 -17.35 13.28
C SER A 334 12.09 -17.93 12.34
N LEU A 335 12.93 -17.07 11.76
CA LEU A 335 14.03 -17.49 10.88
C LEU A 335 15.17 -18.14 11.71
N VAL A 336 15.54 -17.55 12.84
CA VAL A 336 16.60 -18.09 13.72
C VAL A 336 16.18 -19.43 14.34
N LEU A 337 14.93 -19.53 14.79
CA LEU A 337 14.39 -20.73 15.43
C LEU A 337 13.77 -21.72 14.41
N TYR A 338 14.19 -21.69 13.14
CA TYR A 338 13.57 -22.50 12.09
C TYR A 338 13.63 -24.02 12.35
N ARG A 339 14.61 -24.49 13.14
CA ARG A 339 14.77 -25.90 13.53
C ARG A 339 13.96 -26.29 14.75
N VAL A 340 13.37 -25.32 15.47
CA VAL A 340 12.63 -25.54 16.71
C VAL A 340 11.12 -25.42 16.44
N GLY A 341 10.31 -26.27 17.05
CA GLY A 341 8.86 -26.31 16.86
C GLY A 341 8.43 -27.26 15.75
N LYS A 342 7.23 -27.03 15.19
CA LYS A 342 6.76 -27.83 14.05
C LYS A 342 7.70 -27.62 12.85
N PRO A 343 8.09 -28.69 12.15
CA PRO A 343 9.01 -28.57 11.02
C PRO A 343 8.35 -27.73 9.91
N LEU A 344 9.12 -26.81 9.35
CA LEU A 344 8.77 -26.15 8.12
C LEU A 344 9.12 -27.13 6.98
N GLN A 345 8.09 -27.66 6.33
CA GLN A 345 8.31 -28.56 5.19
C GLN A 345 9.00 -27.79 4.07
N ARG A 346 9.87 -28.46 3.32
CA ARG A 346 10.62 -27.83 2.21
C ARG A 346 9.70 -27.13 1.21
N ARG A 347 8.60 -27.77 0.85
CA ARG A 347 7.56 -27.20 -0.02
C ARG A 347 6.99 -25.90 0.54
N ASP A 348 6.63 -25.88 1.83
CA ASP A 348 6.04 -24.70 2.48
C ASP A 348 7.07 -23.57 2.56
N ALA A 349 8.35 -23.91 2.82
CA ALA A 349 9.45 -22.94 2.81
C ALA A 349 9.62 -22.29 1.42
N ILE A 350 9.61 -23.06 0.36
CA ILE A 350 9.70 -22.55 -1.02
C ILE A 350 8.55 -21.56 -1.30
N LEU A 351 7.32 -21.94 -0.97
CA LEU A 351 6.13 -21.13 -1.23
C LEU A 351 6.09 -19.83 -0.39
N LEU A 352 6.60 -19.87 0.85
CA LEU A 352 6.59 -18.70 1.74
C LEU A 352 7.78 -17.77 1.56
N LEU A 353 8.94 -18.27 1.08
CA LEU A 353 10.17 -17.47 1.00
C LEU A 353 10.47 -16.96 -0.41
N ILE A 354 10.11 -17.69 -1.46
CA ILE A 354 10.45 -17.28 -2.84
C ILE A 354 9.75 -16.00 -3.27
N PRO A 355 8.41 -15.80 -3.05
CA PRO A 355 7.76 -14.57 -3.47
C PRO A 355 8.36 -13.32 -2.80
N PRO A 356 8.50 -13.23 -1.46
CA PRO A 356 9.11 -12.06 -0.84
C PRO A 356 10.57 -11.84 -1.25
N ALA A 357 11.35 -12.91 -1.41
CA ALA A 357 12.74 -12.79 -1.85
C ALA A 357 12.84 -12.20 -3.27
N LEU A 358 12.02 -12.66 -4.22
CA LEU A 358 12.00 -12.13 -5.56
C LEU A 358 11.51 -10.68 -5.61
N ILE A 359 10.54 -10.30 -4.77
CA ILE A 359 10.09 -8.91 -4.66
C ILE A 359 11.26 -8.03 -4.22
N PHE A 360 11.97 -8.38 -3.15
CA PHE A 360 13.13 -7.62 -2.70
C PHE A 360 14.24 -7.57 -3.76
N ILE A 361 14.55 -8.68 -4.43
CA ILE A 361 15.55 -8.71 -5.49
C ILE A 361 15.15 -7.82 -6.66
N SER A 362 13.89 -7.89 -7.11
CA SER A 362 13.42 -7.06 -8.23
C SER A 362 13.47 -5.57 -7.92
N THR A 363 13.23 -5.19 -6.67
CA THR A 363 13.23 -3.79 -6.25
C THR A 363 14.63 -3.18 -6.09
N THR A 364 15.71 -3.99 -6.07
CA THR A 364 17.08 -3.45 -6.03
C THR A 364 17.46 -2.66 -7.28
N GLN A 365 16.75 -2.85 -8.38
CA GLN A 365 16.97 -2.15 -9.64
C GLN A 365 15.86 -1.14 -9.97
N ALA A 366 14.91 -0.92 -9.04
CA ALA A 366 13.81 -0.01 -9.28
C ALA A 366 14.27 1.44 -9.22
N LYS A 367 13.98 2.21 -10.28
CA LYS A 367 14.27 3.65 -10.35
C LYS A 367 13.18 4.50 -9.68
N VAL A 368 12.03 3.90 -9.37
CA VAL A 368 10.90 4.56 -8.72
C VAL A 368 10.91 4.19 -7.23
N ASN A 369 11.49 5.06 -6.40
CA ASN A 369 11.66 4.86 -4.95
C ASN A 369 10.77 5.83 -4.15
N ILE A 370 9.45 5.70 -4.26
CA ILE A 370 8.48 6.65 -3.72
C ILE A 370 7.61 6.09 -2.58
N GLY A 371 7.73 4.81 -2.24
CA GLY A 371 6.93 4.27 -1.14
C GLY A 371 7.12 2.79 -0.86
N LEU A 372 7.02 2.42 0.41
CA LEU A 372 7.00 1.05 0.88
C LEU A 372 5.87 0.23 0.22
N ARG A 373 4.80 0.89 -0.25
CA ARG A 373 3.64 0.27 -0.91
C ARG A 373 4.02 -0.70 -2.03
N HIS A 374 5.15 -0.47 -2.71
CA HIS A 374 5.62 -1.35 -3.80
C HIS A 374 6.04 -2.74 -3.32
N ILE A 375 6.39 -2.89 -2.04
CA ILE A 375 6.74 -4.19 -1.44
C ILE A 375 5.68 -4.70 -0.45
N LEU A 376 4.48 -4.13 -0.46
CA LEU A 376 3.39 -4.54 0.41
C LEU A 376 3.06 -6.06 0.33
N PRO A 377 3.16 -6.72 -0.86
CA PRO A 377 2.90 -8.16 -0.95
C PRO A 377 3.87 -9.05 -0.16
N VAL A 378 4.96 -8.52 0.38
CA VAL A 378 5.93 -9.27 1.22
C VAL A 378 5.33 -9.64 2.58
N TYR A 379 4.55 -8.73 3.18
CA TYR A 379 4.05 -8.86 4.55
C TYR A 379 3.21 -10.12 4.80
N PRO A 380 2.24 -10.50 3.97
CA PRO A 380 1.43 -11.69 4.18
C PRO A 380 2.25 -12.96 4.35
N PHE A 381 3.28 -13.15 3.52
CA PHE A 381 4.16 -14.33 3.58
C PHE A 381 4.99 -14.34 4.86
N LEU A 382 5.56 -13.19 5.23
CA LEU A 382 6.37 -13.06 6.44
C LEU A 382 5.55 -13.27 7.71
N PHE A 383 4.30 -12.82 7.73
CA PHE A 383 3.42 -13.00 8.90
C PHE A 383 2.98 -14.46 9.06
N VAL A 384 2.68 -15.16 7.95
CA VAL A 384 2.46 -16.61 8.03
C VAL A 384 3.73 -17.29 8.54
N LEU A 385 4.90 -16.97 8.01
CA LEU A 385 6.17 -17.56 8.46
C LEU A 385 6.44 -17.28 9.95
N ALA A 386 6.29 -16.02 10.38
CA ALA A 386 6.50 -15.61 11.78
C ALA A 386 5.55 -16.33 12.74
N SER A 387 4.32 -16.60 12.31
CA SER A 387 3.31 -17.25 13.13
C SER A 387 3.70 -18.66 13.59
N ARG A 388 4.63 -19.32 12.87
CA ARG A 388 5.18 -20.62 13.28
C ARG A 388 5.80 -20.60 14.67
N LEU A 389 6.26 -19.44 15.15
CA LEU A 389 6.78 -19.29 16.52
C LEU A 389 5.80 -19.80 17.59
N ALA A 390 4.49 -19.68 17.37
CA ALA A 390 3.49 -20.21 18.28
C ALA A 390 3.48 -21.75 18.38
N THR A 391 4.27 -22.46 17.56
CA THR A 391 4.48 -23.91 17.66
C THR A 391 5.77 -24.29 18.37
N VAL A 392 6.62 -23.32 18.66
CA VAL A 392 7.92 -23.56 19.29
C VAL A 392 7.71 -24.04 20.73
N ARG A 393 8.44 -25.06 21.13
CA ARG A 393 8.52 -25.57 22.50
C ARG A 393 9.95 -25.51 22.96
N LEU A 394 10.20 -24.71 23.95
CA LEU A 394 11.51 -24.60 24.59
C LEU A 394 11.52 -25.39 25.89
N ARG A 395 12.70 -25.81 26.33
CA ARG A 395 12.90 -26.49 27.62
C ARG A 395 12.34 -25.69 28.80
N ARG A 396 12.37 -24.35 28.70
CA ARG A 396 11.75 -23.42 29.64
C ARG A 396 10.43 -22.94 29.00
N GLU A 397 9.30 -23.54 29.33
CA GLU A 397 7.98 -23.27 28.72
C GLU A 397 7.54 -21.82 28.84
N TRP A 398 7.93 -21.13 29.94
CA TRP A 398 7.64 -19.71 30.15
C TRP A 398 8.34 -18.77 29.16
N ALA A 399 9.41 -19.20 28.50
CA ALA A 399 10.17 -18.36 27.59
C ALA A 399 9.40 -18.07 26.28
N VAL A 400 8.61 -19.01 25.79
CA VAL A 400 7.86 -18.84 24.53
C VAL A 400 6.80 -17.73 24.61
N PRO A 401 5.93 -17.67 25.65
CA PRO A 401 5.03 -16.55 25.84
C PRO A 401 5.73 -15.18 25.92
N LEU A 402 6.93 -15.11 26.50
CA LEU A 402 7.69 -13.86 26.55
C LEU A 402 8.29 -13.48 25.19
N ILE A 403 8.86 -14.46 24.45
CA ILE A 403 9.43 -14.24 23.11
C ILE A 403 8.35 -13.74 22.13
N ILE A 404 7.11 -14.16 22.30
CA ILE A 404 5.99 -13.73 21.45
C ILE A 404 5.29 -12.51 22.05
N GLY A 405 4.98 -12.54 23.34
CA GLY A 405 4.12 -11.56 24.01
C GLY A 405 4.75 -10.17 24.08
N ILE A 406 6.03 -10.06 24.46
CA ILE A 406 6.72 -8.77 24.57
C ILE A 406 6.77 -8.05 23.21
N PRO A 407 7.25 -8.69 22.11
CA PRO A 407 7.22 -8.05 20.79
C PRO A 407 5.80 -7.73 20.32
N MET A 408 4.80 -8.58 20.62
CA MET A 408 3.41 -8.32 20.25
C MET A 408 2.82 -7.11 20.96
N ILE A 409 3.08 -6.95 22.28
CA ILE A 409 2.65 -5.78 23.05
C ILE A 409 3.31 -4.53 22.47
N PHE A 410 4.59 -4.59 22.15
CA PHE A 410 5.32 -3.48 21.56
C PHE A 410 4.74 -3.11 20.18
N THR A 411 4.47 -4.09 19.31
CA THR A 411 3.80 -3.88 18.03
C THR A 411 2.43 -3.23 18.21
N ALA A 412 1.63 -3.70 19.18
CA ALA A 412 0.30 -3.15 19.44
C ALA A 412 0.37 -1.69 19.90
N ILE A 413 1.29 -1.37 20.81
CA ILE A 413 1.49 0.01 21.28
C ILE A 413 1.91 0.92 20.12
N SER A 414 2.92 0.55 19.34
CA SER A 414 3.40 1.31 18.18
C SER A 414 2.30 1.55 17.15
N SER A 415 1.55 0.49 16.80
CA SER A 415 0.49 0.57 15.78
C SER A 415 -0.73 1.39 16.23
N LEU A 416 -1.19 1.20 17.47
CA LEU A 416 -2.37 1.91 17.98
C LEU A 416 -2.06 3.37 18.27
N ARG A 417 -0.85 3.69 18.72
CA ARG A 417 -0.43 5.06 19.02
C ARG A 417 -0.37 5.96 17.79
N ILE A 418 0.00 5.43 16.62
CA ILE A 418 0.08 6.20 15.38
C ILE A 418 -1.30 6.47 14.76
N SER A 419 -2.35 5.73 15.13
CA SER A 419 -3.68 5.90 14.55
C SER A 419 -4.25 7.29 14.84
N PRO A 420 -4.81 8.01 13.84
CA PRO A 420 -5.17 7.57 12.48
C PRO A 420 -4.13 7.89 11.39
N HIS A 421 -2.86 8.07 11.72
CA HIS A 421 -1.81 8.54 10.80
C HIS A 421 -0.87 7.40 10.37
N GLN A 422 -1.44 6.19 10.16
CA GLN A 422 -0.66 4.97 9.86
C GLN A 422 0.23 5.11 8.62
N LEU A 423 -0.14 5.94 7.64
CA LEU A 423 0.66 6.20 6.46
C LEU A 423 2.03 6.80 6.83
N ALA A 424 2.05 7.69 7.83
CA ALA A 424 3.26 8.34 8.33
C ALA A 424 4.01 7.52 9.39
N TYR A 425 3.72 6.21 9.53
CA TYR A 425 4.40 5.37 10.51
C TYR A 425 5.88 5.21 10.19
N PHE A 426 6.71 5.42 11.19
CA PHE A 426 8.11 5.03 11.26
C PHE A 426 8.36 4.44 12.64
N ASN A 427 9.23 3.46 12.73
CA ASN A 427 9.51 2.83 13.99
C ASN A 427 10.51 3.63 14.86
N GLU A 428 10.68 3.18 16.08
CA GLU A 428 11.45 3.86 17.11
C GLU A 428 12.97 3.87 16.82
N PHE A 429 13.49 2.98 15.95
CA PHE A 429 14.91 3.00 15.55
C PHE A 429 15.32 4.31 14.87
N VAL A 430 14.38 4.94 14.19
CA VAL A 430 14.63 6.21 13.48
C VAL A 430 13.94 7.41 14.16
N GLY A 431 13.56 7.25 15.45
CA GLY A 431 12.93 8.31 16.24
C GLY A 431 11.41 8.45 15.99
N GLY A 432 10.79 7.42 15.42
CA GLY A 432 9.35 7.38 15.16
C GLY A 432 8.89 8.31 14.04
N PRO A 433 7.56 8.53 13.91
CA PRO A 433 6.97 9.31 12.82
C PRO A 433 7.42 10.79 12.86
N ASP A 434 7.76 11.31 14.02
CA ASP A 434 8.27 12.68 14.20
C ASP A 434 9.56 12.97 13.45
N GLN A 435 10.37 11.97 13.17
CA GLN A 435 11.64 12.09 12.47
C GLN A 435 11.59 11.49 11.05
N GLY A 436 10.48 10.85 10.67
CA GLY A 436 10.32 10.14 9.41
C GLY A 436 10.68 10.98 8.17
N TYR A 437 10.35 12.27 8.18
CA TYR A 437 10.65 13.21 7.11
C TYR A 437 12.15 13.39 6.81
N ARG A 438 13.03 12.91 7.68
CA ARG A 438 14.49 12.95 7.46
C ARG A 438 14.99 11.81 6.59
N TYR A 439 14.20 10.75 6.47
CA TYR A 439 14.62 9.47 5.87
C TYR A 439 13.94 9.19 4.54
N LEU A 440 12.62 9.29 4.49
CA LEU A 440 11.84 8.96 3.30
C LEU A 440 10.85 10.09 2.98
N SER A 441 10.33 10.06 1.78
CA SER A 441 9.42 11.04 1.20
C SER A 441 8.18 10.37 0.61
N ASP A 442 7.32 11.17 -0.01
CA ASP A 442 6.16 10.71 -0.79
C ASP A 442 5.22 9.81 0.03
N SER A 443 4.63 8.81 -0.57
CA SER A 443 3.66 7.90 0.04
C SER A 443 4.17 7.13 1.29
N ASN A 444 5.40 7.39 1.74
CA ASN A 444 5.86 6.92 3.05
C ASN A 444 5.44 7.81 4.22
N ILE A 445 5.14 9.10 3.99
CA ILE A 445 4.84 10.05 5.05
C ILE A 445 3.85 11.13 4.63
N ASP A 446 4.00 11.68 3.42
CA ASP A 446 3.21 12.79 2.89
C ASP A 446 2.72 12.46 1.49
N TRP A 447 1.43 12.21 1.38
CA TRP A 447 0.74 11.94 0.13
C TRP A 447 -0.48 12.85 -0.04
N GLY A 448 -0.51 13.96 0.71
CA GLY A 448 -1.58 14.96 0.70
C GLY A 448 -2.75 14.66 1.65
N GLN A 449 -2.61 13.71 2.55
CA GLN A 449 -3.72 13.19 3.37
C GLN A 449 -4.21 14.09 4.51
N ASP A 450 -3.51 15.17 4.88
CA ASP A 450 -3.75 15.85 6.17
C ASP A 450 -4.44 17.23 6.09
N LEU A 451 -5.14 17.55 4.97
CA LEU A 451 -5.88 18.81 4.86
C LEU A 451 -7.00 18.96 5.90
N ARG A 452 -7.67 17.86 6.29
CA ARG A 452 -8.68 17.91 7.36
C ARG A 452 -8.07 18.28 8.70
N GLY A 453 -6.93 17.72 9.03
CA GLY A 453 -6.19 18.06 10.23
C GLY A 453 -5.72 19.52 10.22
N LEU A 454 -5.24 20.01 9.07
CA LEU A 454 -4.86 21.40 8.89
C LEU A 454 -6.05 22.35 9.10
N LYS A 455 -7.22 22.02 8.56
CA LYS A 455 -8.45 22.80 8.77
C LYS A 455 -8.82 22.87 10.24
N THR A 456 -8.82 21.72 10.93
CA THR A 456 -9.10 21.65 12.37
C THR A 456 -8.13 22.50 13.17
N TYR A 457 -6.83 22.46 12.86
CA TYR A 457 -5.82 23.30 13.49
C TYR A 457 -6.09 24.79 13.27
N MET A 458 -6.42 25.21 12.04
CA MET A 458 -6.76 26.60 11.74
C MET A 458 -7.98 27.09 12.53
N GLU A 459 -8.99 26.25 12.72
CA GLU A 459 -10.17 26.60 13.52
C GLU A 459 -9.84 26.73 15.01
N GLN A 460 -9.07 25.82 15.58
CA GLN A 460 -8.63 25.85 16.97
C GLN A 460 -7.78 27.08 17.26
N GLU A 461 -6.87 27.43 16.36
CA GLU A 461 -5.97 28.59 16.48
C GLU A 461 -6.60 29.90 15.98
N LYS A 462 -7.87 29.87 15.53
CA LYS A 462 -8.62 31.02 14.98
C LYS A 462 -7.87 31.73 13.84
N LEU A 463 -7.25 30.93 12.94
CA LEU A 463 -6.49 31.43 11.80
C LEU A 463 -7.42 31.57 10.60
N PRO A 464 -7.76 32.78 10.14
CA PRO A 464 -8.67 32.98 9.03
C PRO A 464 -8.02 32.65 7.67
N ILE A 465 -6.69 32.73 7.59
CA ILE A 465 -5.88 32.52 6.40
C ILE A 465 -4.44 32.20 6.79
N ILE A 466 -3.76 31.38 5.99
CA ILE A 466 -2.35 30.98 6.18
C ILE A 466 -1.57 31.07 4.88
N TYR A 467 -0.23 31.09 4.95
CA TYR A 467 0.62 30.69 3.82
C TYR A 467 0.65 29.17 3.74
N LEU A 468 0.56 28.62 2.54
CA LEU A 468 0.53 27.15 2.33
C LEU A 468 1.42 26.75 1.16
N SER A 469 2.29 25.78 1.41
CA SER A 469 2.96 25.00 0.36
C SER A 469 2.55 23.54 0.52
N TYR A 470 1.62 23.08 -0.33
CA TYR A 470 0.97 21.78 -0.19
C TYR A 470 1.41 20.84 -1.31
N PHE A 471 1.71 19.59 -0.95
CA PHE A 471 1.88 18.46 -1.87
C PHE A 471 0.62 17.60 -1.85
N GLY A 472 -0.06 17.52 -2.99
CA GLY A 472 -1.29 16.75 -3.15
C GLY A 472 -2.13 17.34 -4.28
N THR A 473 -3.09 16.57 -4.78
CA THR A 473 -4.04 16.97 -5.84
C THR A 473 -5.35 17.51 -5.28
N ALA A 474 -5.65 17.26 -3.99
CA ALA A 474 -6.88 17.75 -3.36
C ALA A 474 -6.87 19.28 -3.27
N PRO A 475 -7.92 20.00 -3.72
CA PRO A 475 -8.01 21.44 -3.57
C PRO A 475 -8.18 21.82 -2.08
N PRO A 476 -7.27 22.61 -1.46
CA PRO A 476 -7.43 23.01 -0.06
C PRO A 476 -8.73 23.77 0.21
N SER A 477 -9.24 24.51 -0.78
CA SER A 477 -10.53 25.22 -0.72
C SER A 477 -11.73 24.28 -0.53
N ALA A 478 -11.68 23.06 -1.06
CA ALA A 478 -12.72 22.04 -0.87
C ALA A 478 -12.83 21.58 0.60
N TYR A 479 -11.76 21.78 1.38
CA TYR A 479 -11.71 21.53 2.82
C TYR A 479 -11.93 22.81 3.64
N GLY A 480 -12.32 23.94 3.00
CA GLY A 480 -12.57 25.21 3.67
C GLY A 480 -11.30 25.90 4.17
N ILE A 481 -10.14 25.60 3.58
CA ILE A 481 -8.85 26.22 3.90
C ILE A 481 -8.64 27.42 3.01
N ARG A 482 -8.65 28.63 3.62
CA ARG A 482 -8.23 29.86 2.95
C ARG A 482 -6.73 30.01 3.09
N HIS A 483 -6.03 30.21 1.97
CA HIS A 483 -4.57 30.23 1.97
C HIS A 483 -4.00 31.10 0.86
N GLN A 484 -2.79 31.58 1.09
CA GLN A 484 -1.91 32.11 0.06
C GLN A 484 -0.94 31.00 -0.36
N SER A 485 -1.03 30.54 -1.59
CA SER A 485 -0.13 29.50 -2.11
C SER A 485 1.30 30.03 -2.22
N VAL A 486 2.27 29.23 -1.74
CA VAL A 486 3.70 29.57 -1.75
C VAL A 486 4.44 28.51 -2.55
N ALA A 487 4.89 28.87 -3.73
CA ALA A 487 5.53 28.01 -4.71
C ALA A 487 4.62 26.91 -5.28
N ARG A 488 4.66 26.77 -6.60
CA ARG A 488 4.12 25.60 -7.29
C ARG A 488 5.18 24.51 -7.24
N THR A 489 4.98 23.54 -6.38
CA THR A 489 5.87 22.41 -6.26
C THR A 489 5.17 21.17 -6.77
N GLY A 490 5.39 20.81 -8.04
CA GLY A 490 4.98 19.56 -8.69
C GLY A 490 3.48 19.26 -8.65
N ILE A 491 2.97 18.49 -9.59
CA ILE A 491 1.59 18.04 -9.78
C ILE A 491 0.58 19.20 -9.79
N HIS A 492 -0.01 19.45 -10.91
CA HIS A 492 -0.90 20.52 -11.31
C HIS A 492 -1.76 21.13 -10.19
N GLU A 493 -1.38 22.30 -9.72
CA GLU A 493 -2.24 23.09 -8.83
C GLU A 493 -3.41 23.67 -9.64
N VAL A 494 -4.51 22.93 -9.72
CA VAL A 494 -5.81 23.47 -10.17
C VAL A 494 -6.39 24.29 -9.00
N SER A 495 -5.60 25.23 -8.48
CA SER A 495 -6.09 26.11 -7.43
C SER A 495 -6.66 27.37 -8.07
N PRO A 496 -7.87 27.80 -7.65
CA PRO A 496 -8.34 29.14 -7.91
C PRO A 496 -7.34 30.15 -7.36
N PRO A 497 -7.35 31.42 -7.80
CA PRO A 497 -6.42 32.42 -7.35
C PRO A 497 -6.38 32.43 -5.82
N SER A 498 -5.22 32.12 -5.25
CA SER A 498 -5.04 32.04 -3.82
C SER A 498 -5.31 33.41 -3.19
N ASP A 499 -6.02 33.43 -2.07
CA ASP A 499 -6.20 34.64 -1.26
C ASP A 499 -4.82 35.20 -0.88
N LYS A 500 -4.74 36.49 -0.64
CA LYS A 500 -3.50 37.10 -0.08
C LYS A 500 -3.60 37.19 1.43
N VAL A 501 -2.56 36.76 2.13
CA VAL A 501 -2.43 37.03 3.56
C VAL A 501 -2.23 38.54 3.74
N PRO A 502 -3.11 39.23 4.48
CA PRO A 502 -2.97 40.66 4.70
C PRO A 502 -1.64 41.00 5.37
N ALA A 503 -1.00 42.11 4.95
CA ALA A 503 0.23 42.57 5.58
C ALA A 503 0.00 42.89 7.08
N THR A 504 -1.22 43.31 7.44
CA THR A 504 -1.68 43.61 8.80
C THR A 504 -2.11 42.38 9.60
N ALA A 505 -1.99 41.16 9.04
CA ALA A 505 -2.34 39.94 9.78
C ALA A 505 -1.49 39.85 11.06
N ALA A 506 -2.16 39.66 12.20
CA ALA A 506 -1.52 39.58 13.51
C ALA A 506 -0.57 38.34 13.61
N ARG A 507 -0.93 37.25 12.93
CA ARG A 507 -0.09 36.04 12.86
C ARG A 507 0.20 35.69 11.40
N LYS A 508 1.45 35.39 11.11
CA LYS A 508 1.94 34.96 9.79
C LYS A 508 2.36 33.51 9.85
N ILE A 509 1.36 32.65 9.72
CA ILE A 509 1.54 31.19 9.84
C ILE A 509 1.84 30.58 8.46
N PHE A 510 2.89 29.80 8.40
CA PHE A 510 3.27 29.04 7.21
C PHE A 510 3.12 27.55 7.46
N ALA A 511 2.23 26.91 6.72
CA ALA A 511 2.04 25.46 6.67
C ALA A 511 2.76 24.90 5.43
N ILE A 512 3.56 23.87 5.61
CA ILE A 512 4.31 23.26 4.52
C ILE A 512 4.25 21.73 4.60
N SER A 513 3.90 21.09 3.48
CA SER A 513 3.98 19.65 3.28
C SER A 513 5.43 19.17 3.40
N VAL A 514 5.63 18.02 4.01
CA VAL A 514 6.96 17.41 4.18
C VAL A 514 7.65 17.19 2.85
N TYR A 515 6.93 16.73 1.82
CA TYR A 515 7.48 16.57 0.47
C TYR A 515 8.08 17.87 -0.07
N ASN A 516 7.39 19.00 0.14
CA ASN A 516 7.86 20.32 -0.28
C ASN A 516 9.00 20.84 0.62
N LEU A 517 8.95 20.59 1.93
CA LEU A 517 10.04 20.89 2.86
C LEU A 517 11.34 20.16 2.48
N GLN A 518 11.21 18.97 1.96
CA GLN A 518 12.33 18.17 1.46
C GLN A 518 12.84 18.66 0.08
N ASP A 519 12.22 19.66 -0.52
CA ASP A 519 12.57 20.21 -1.84
C ASP A 519 12.64 19.14 -2.97
N VAL A 520 11.85 18.05 -2.87
CA VAL A 520 11.91 16.94 -3.85
C VAL A 520 11.59 17.44 -5.25
N SER A 521 10.57 18.26 -5.43
CA SER A 521 10.16 18.80 -6.74
C SER A 521 11.13 19.84 -7.31
N THR A 522 11.97 20.45 -6.48
CA THR A 522 12.91 21.51 -6.89
C THR A 522 14.37 21.05 -6.97
N GLY A 523 14.70 19.90 -6.38
CA GLY A 523 15.97 19.19 -6.44
C GLY A 523 17.22 20.07 -6.32
N SER A 524 17.70 20.60 -7.44
CA SER A 524 18.93 21.40 -7.52
C SER A 524 18.79 22.85 -7.03
N SER A 525 17.56 23.34 -6.78
CA SER A 525 17.28 24.71 -6.35
C SER A 525 16.42 24.74 -5.09
N PRO A 526 16.97 24.41 -3.92
CA PRO A 526 16.19 24.28 -2.71
C PRO A 526 15.50 25.61 -2.31
N LEU A 527 14.18 25.57 -2.14
CA LEU A 527 13.36 26.73 -1.75
C LEU A 527 13.14 26.81 -0.27
N PHE A 528 13.05 25.65 0.42
CA PHE A 528 12.59 25.56 1.80
C PHE A 528 13.62 24.99 2.78
N ARG A 529 14.84 24.72 2.33
CA ARG A 529 15.92 24.17 3.17
C ARG A 529 16.24 25.03 4.40
N TRP A 530 15.99 26.34 4.33
CA TRP A 530 16.15 27.25 5.46
C TRP A 530 15.22 26.94 6.65
N LEU A 531 14.09 26.26 6.44
CA LEU A 531 13.17 25.81 7.50
C LEU A 531 13.75 24.69 8.36
N TRP A 532 14.71 23.93 7.86
CA TRP A 532 15.37 22.87 8.63
C TRP A 532 16.13 23.41 9.87
N LEU A 533 16.47 24.69 9.86
CA LEU A 533 17.10 25.37 10.98
C LEU A 533 16.09 25.96 11.99
N ARG A 534 14.80 25.77 11.75
CA ARG A 534 13.70 26.26 12.58
C ARG A 534 12.91 25.12 13.17
N GLN A 535 12.34 25.35 14.34
CA GLN A 535 11.44 24.38 14.97
C GLN A 535 9.99 24.67 14.53
N PRO A 536 9.25 23.70 14.02
CA PRO A 536 7.83 23.86 13.79
C PRO A 536 7.08 24.01 15.10
N ILE A 537 6.09 24.88 15.15
CA ILE A 537 5.22 25.06 16.32
C ILE A 537 4.16 23.96 16.43
N ALA A 538 3.83 23.30 15.33
CA ALA A 538 2.91 22.17 15.28
C ALA A 538 3.23 21.25 14.09
N LYS A 539 2.77 20.01 14.18
CA LYS A 539 2.81 19.01 13.10
C LYS A 539 1.42 18.43 12.93
N ILE A 540 0.90 18.45 11.72
CA ILE A 540 -0.42 17.93 11.38
C ILE A 540 -0.22 16.58 10.69
N GLY A 541 -0.67 15.50 11.32
CA GLY A 541 -0.58 14.14 10.78
C GLY A 541 0.83 13.69 10.40
N TYR A 542 1.86 14.39 10.88
CA TYR A 542 3.28 14.22 10.52
C TYR A 542 3.64 14.61 9.08
N SER A 543 2.65 14.92 8.22
CA SER A 543 2.89 15.28 6.80
C SER A 543 2.93 16.80 6.57
N ILE A 544 2.34 17.62 7.44
CA ILE A 544 2.35 19.08 7.32
C ILE A 544 3.00 19.68 8.57
N LEU A 545 4.03 20.50 8.37
CA LEU A 545 4.72 21.23 9.44
C LEU A 545 4.26 22.68 9.46
N ILE A 546 4.05 23.21 10.65
CA ILE A 546 3.55 24.58 10.88
C ILE A 546 4.64 25.45 11.48
N TYR A 547 4.90 26.59 10.87
CA TYR A 547 5.87 27.58 11.34
C TYR A 547 5.18 28.92 11.60
N ASP A 548 5.48 29.57 12.74
CA ASP A 548 5.06 30.93 13.00
C ASP A 548 6.19 31.90 12.61
N LEU A 549 5.97 32.64 11.53
CA LEU A 549 6.92 33.61 11.00
C LEU A 549 6.60 35.04 11.40
N SER A 550 5.65 35.29 12.34
CA SER A 550 5.20 36.62 12.71
C SER A 550 6.33 37.55 13.16
N ASN A 551 7.32 37.00 13.88
CA ASN A 551 8.50 37.71 14.39
C ASN A 551 9.80 37.30 13.68
N ASP A 552 9.75 36.55 12.55
CA ASP A 552 10.91 36.11 11.78
C ASP A 552 11.00 36.87 10.45
N SER A 553 11.60 38.07 10.49
CA SER A 553 11.77 38.89 9.29
C SER A 553 12.57 38.20 8.18
N VAL A 554 13.58 37.39 8.54
CA VAL A 554 14.37 36.64 7.60
C VAL A 554 13.52 35.52 6.98
N GLY A 555 12.75 34.80 7.78
CA GLY A 555 11.80 33.77 7.31
C GLY A 555 10.77 34.36 6.36
N LEU A 556 10.19 35.50 6.66
CA LEU A 556 9.25 36.20 5.76
C LEU A 556 9.88 36.61 4.44
N MET A 557 11.09 37.14 4.46
CA MET A 557 11.83 37.49 3.25
C MET A 557 12.11 36.24 2.38
N MET A 558 12.47 35.11 3.00
CA MET A 558 12.68 33.85 2.28
C MET A 558 11.38 33.30 1.70
N LEU A 559 10.28 33.43 2.44
CA LEU A 559 8.94 33.05 1.98
C LEU A 559 8.50 33.88 0.75
N GLU A 560 8.73 35.19 0.77
CA GLU A 560 8.46 36.09 -0.36
C GLU A 560 9.29 35.73 -1.59
N ARG A 561 10.56 35.38 -1.40
CA ARG A 561 11.42 34.90 -2.49
C ARG A 561 10.91 33.59 -3.08
N ALA A 562 10.48 32.65 -2.25
CA ALA A 562 9.89 31.39 -2.72
C ALA A 562 8.59 31.65 -3.52
N TYR A 563 7.75 32.58 -3.03
CA TYR A 563 6.54 33.00 -3.71
C TYR A 563 6.83 33.67 -5.08
N ALA A 564 7.83 34.53 -5.18
CA ALA A 564 8.22 35.18 -6.41
C ALA A 564 8.75 34.16 -7.45
N ARG A 565 9.58 33.19 -7.01
CA ARG A 565 10.10 32.13 -7.89
C ARG A 565 9.00 31.20 -8.39
N GLY A 566 8.05 30.84 -7.54
CA GLY A 566 6.92 29.98 -7.92
C GLY A 566 5.96 30.60 -8.94
N ARG A 567 6.02 31.92 -9.16
CA ARG A 567 5.23 32.64 -10.19
C ARG A 567 5.91 32.76 -11.54
N THR A 568 7.22 32.57 -11.61
CA THR A 568 7.93 32.57 -12.89
C THR A 568 7.55 31.28 -13.62
N PRO A 569 6.93 31.34 -14.81
CA PRO A 569 6.64 30.14 -15.58
C PRO A 569 7.96 29.37 -15.73
N ALA A 570 7.97 28.09 -15.40
CA ALA A 570 9.07 27.24 -15.82
C ALA A 570 9.22 27.44 -17.32
N LEU A 571 10.41 27.89 -17.77
CA LEU A 571 10.71 28.02 -19.19
C LEU A 571 10.38 26.65 -19.82
N SER A 572 9.23 26.61 -20.48
CA SER A 572 8.73 25.43 -21.14
C SER A 572 9.78 24.96 -22.13
N GLY A 573 10.30 23.75 -21.93
CA GLY A 573 10.93 22.97 -22.98
C GLY A 573 12.34 23.39 -23.34
N GLN A 574 13.31 23.06 -22.49
CA GLN A 574 14.55 22.52 -23.03
C GLN A 574 14.60 21.03 -22.63
N SER A 575 14.20 20.18 -23.57
CA SER A 575 14.63 18.80 -23.62
C SER A 575 16.13 18.79 -23.36
N ILE A 576 16.54 18.22 -22.23
CA ILE A 576 17.94 17.81 -22.08
C ILE A 576 18.07 16.57 -22.98
N ALA A 577 18.23 16.86 -24.29
CA ALA A 577 18.79 15.92 -25.23
C ALA A 577 20.26 15.73 -24.84
N SER A 578 20.58 14.53 -24.51
CA SER A 578 21.87 13.81 -24.58
C SER A 578 23.11 14.67 -24.94
N ASN A 579 24.03 14.75 -24.00
CA ASN A 579 25.45 14.57 -24.29
C ASN A 579 26.02 13.57 -23.28
#